data_dcfac85c9ba5f0f9bf875ad591e12b01
#
_entry.id   dcfac85c9ba5f0f9bf875ad591e12b01
#
_cell.length_a   1.000
_cell.length_b   1.000
_cell.length_c   1.000
_cell.angle_alpha   90.00
_cell.angle_beta   90.00
_cell.angle_gamma   90.00
#
_symmetry.space_group_name_H-M   'P 1'
#
loop_
_entity.id
_entity.type
_entity.pdbx_description
1 polymer ?
#
loop_
_entity_poly.entity_id
_entity_poly.type
_entity_poly.pdbx_seq_one_letter_code
_entity_poly.pdbx_strand_id
1 'polypeptide(L)'
;MSSYAELFELVRQQVATARAGDVESAIGLMNTRQRMLDAAPAASVADRLLIEEVLSLDRELAGFIRQRMLRIRDQSLSLQRGQTAMRGYGSYRRSGGNRLDTEL
;
A
#
# COMPACT_ATOMS: atom_id res chain seq x y z
N MET A 1 23.51 -18.52 -6.30
CA MET A 1 22.77 -17.34 -6.74
C MET A 1 23.19 -16.15 -5.93
N SER A 2 23.30 -14.99 -6.55
CA SER A 2 23.74 -13.83 -5.79
C SER A 2 22.60 -13.29 -4.93
N SER A 3 22.96 -12.56 -3.89
CA SER A 3 21.95 -11.93 -3.02
C SER A 3 21.04 -10.99 -3.80
N TYR A 4 21.61 -10.33 -4.81
CA TYR A 4 20.82 -9.38 -5.60
C TYR A 4 19.89 -10.09 -6.59
N ALA A 5 20.25 -11.29 -7.04
CA ALA A 5 19.35 -12.09 -7.84
C ALA A 5 18.16 -12.58 -7.01
N GLU A 6 18.41 -12.95 -5.76
CA GLU A 6 17.35 -13.36 -4.84
C GLU A 6 16.44 -12.16 -4.51
N LEU A 7 17.03 -11.00 -4.30
CA LEU A 7 16.26 -9.79 -4.06
C LEU A 7 15.38 -9.45 -5.27
N PHE A 8 15.94 -9.56 -6.46
CA PHE A 8 15.20 -9.30 -7.68
C PHE A 8 13.99 -10.23 -7.78
N GLU A 9 14.15 -11.52 -7.48
CA GLU A 9 13.05 -12.47 -7.51
C GLU A 9 11.98 -12.10 -6.50
N LEU A 10 12.37 -11.68 -5.30
CA LEU A 10 11.41 -11.28 -4.28
C LEU A 10 10.62 -10.04 -4.71
N VAL A 11 11.31 -9.05 -5.26
CA VAL A 11 10.65 -7.82 -5.71
C VAL A 11 9.72 -8.12 -6.89
N ARG A 12 10.12 -9.03 -7.75
CA ARG A 12 9.27 -9.46 -8.85
C ARG A 12 7.98 -10.10 -8.33
N GLN A 13 8.09 -10.92 -7.28
CA GLN A 13 6.92 -11.49 -6.63
C GLN A 13 6.04 -10.40 -5.98
N GLN A 14 6.67 -9.41 -5.37
CA GLN A 14 5.93 -8.29 -4.78
C GLN A 14 5.08 -7.58 -5.83
N VAL A 15 5.69 -7.27 -6.97
CA VAL A 15 4.98 -6.57 -8.03
C VAL A 15 3.86 -7.43 -8.59
N ALA A 16 4.12 -8.72 -8.79
CA ALA A 16 3.09 -9.62 -9.30
C ALA A 16 1.91 -9.73 -8.33
N THR A 17 2.20 -9.79 -7.02
CA THR A 17 1.16 -9.85 -5.99
C THR A 17 0.33 -8.57 -5.98
N ALA A 18 0.99 -7.43 -6.06
CA ALA A 18 0.30 -6.14 -6.11
C ALA A 18 -0.54 -6.00 -7.38
N ARG A 19 0.01 -6.45 -8.51
CA ARG A 19 -0.71 -6.39 -9.77
C ARG A 19 -1.97 -7.26 -9.74
N ALA A 20 -1.93 -8.36 -9.01
CA ALA A 20 -3.09 -9.24 -8.85
C ALA A 20 -4.13 -8.64 -7.90
N GLY A 21 -3.86 -7.49 -7.31
CA GLY A 21 -4.80 -6.81 -6.43
C GLY A 21 -4.52 -6.94 -4.95
N ASP A 22 -3.51 -7.70 -4.56
CA ASP A 22 -3.20 -7.93 -3.16
C ASP A 22 -2.03 -7.05 -2.72
N VAL A 23 -2.28 -5.77 -2.64
CA VAL A 23 -1.26 -4.79 -2.28
C VAL A 23 -0.80 -4.98 -0.85
N GLU A 24 -1.70 -5.40 0.04
CA GLU A 24 -1.36 -5.61 1.44
C GLU A 24 -0.31 -6.71 1.61
N SER A 25 -0.47 -7.82 0.90
CA SER A 25 0.54 -8.89 0.96
C SER A 25 1.86 -8.44 0.35
N ALA A 26 1.80 -7.65 -0.71
CA ALA A 26 3.01 -7.10 -1.31
C ALA A 26 3.76 -6.21 -0.32
N ILE A 27 3.05 -5.37 0.41
CA ILE A 27 3.65 -4.52 1.43
C ILE A 27 4.24 -5.39 2.55
N GLY A 28 3.57 -6.48 2.89
CA GLY A 28 4.05 -7.39 3.93
C GLY A 28 5.42 -8.01 3.62
N LEU A 29 5.82 -8.05 2.37
CA LEU A 29 7.13 -8.58 2.00
C LEU A 29 8.28 -7.57 2.22
N MET A 30 7.96 -6.33 2.57
CA MET A 30 8.99 -5.31 2.75
C MET A 30 9.99 -5.65 3.86
N ASN A 31 9.54 -6.27 4.94
CA ASN A 31 10.44 -6.65 6.02
C ASN A 31 11.43 -7.73 5.57
N THR A 32 10.97 -8.72 4.83
CA THR A 32 11.84 -9.76 4.29
C THR A 32 12.87 -9.12 3.35
N ARG A 33 12.40 -8.22 2.52
CA ARG A 33 13.23 -7.50 1.58
C ARG A 33 14.31 -6.69 2.30
N GLN A 34 13.95 -6.00 3.37
CA GLN A 34 14.90 -5.21 4.14
C GLN A 34 15.97 -6.11 4.78
N ARG A 35 15.57 -7.26 5.31
CA ARG A 35 16.54 -8.20 5.87
C ARG A 35 17.51 -8.71 4.82
N MET A 36 17.03 -8.94 3.61
CA MET A 36 17.89 -9.38 2.51
C MET A 36 18.92 -8.30 2.15
N LEU A 37 18.48 -7.05 2.12
CA LEU A 37 19.37 -5.92 1.84
C LEU A 37 20.42 -5.75 2.94
N ASP A 38 20.00 -5.88 4.19
CA ASP A 38 20.91 -5.72 5.33
C ASP A 38 21.99 -6.79 5.33
N ALA A 39 21.66 -7.97 4.85
CA ALA A 39 22.60 -9.08 4.81
C ALA A 39 23.39 -9.14 3.51
N ALA A 40 23.06 -8.34 2.52
CA ALA A 40 23.71 -8.42 1.22
C ALA A 40 25.09 -7.79 1.26
N PRO A 41 26.05 -8.37 0.56
CA PRO A 41 27.38 -7.73 0.45
C PRO A 41 27.29 -6.52 -0.46
N ALA A 42 28.37 -5.75 -0.51
CA ALA A 42 28.43 -4.61 -1.40
C ALA A 42 28.19 -5.05 -2.84
N ALA A 43 27.43 -4.26 -3.58
CA ALA A 43 27.09 -4.59 -4.95
C ALA A 43 28.34 -4.57 -5.83
N SER A 44 28.46 -5.56 -6.69
CA SER A 44 29.52 -5.59 -7.68
C SER A 44 29.03 -5.00 -9.00
N VAL A 45 29.94 -4.84 -9.93
CA VAL A 45 29.57 -4.37 -11.26
C VAL A 45 28.58 -5.35 -11.91
N ALA A 46 28.75 -6.65 -11.65
CA ALA A 46 27.86 -7.65 -12.21
C ALA A 46 26.43 -7.55 -11.65
N ASP A 47 26.25 -6.96 -10.47
CA ASP A 47 24.93 -6.81 -9.88
C ASP A 47 24.16 -5.61 -10.41
N ARG A 48 24.83 -4.76 -11.19
CA ARG A 48 24.25 -3.50 -11.61
C ARG A 48 22.94 -3.67 -12.37
N LEU A 49 22.89 -4.59 -13.31
CA LEU A 49 21.66 -4.81 -14.08
C LEU A 49 20.51 -5.28 -13.21
N LEU A 50 20.82 -6.16 -12.24
CA LEU A 50 19.80 -6.63 -11.32
C LEU A 50 19.26 -5.48 -10.47
N ILE A 51 20.14 -4.61 -10.02
CA ILE A 51 19.73 -3.46 -9.21
C ILE A 51 18.86 -2.52 -10.03
N GLU A 52 19.21 -2.28 -11.28
CA GLU A 52 18.42 -1.43 -12.17
C GLU A 52 17.04 -2.03 -12.40
N GLU A 53 16.95 -3.35 -12.53
CA GLU A 53 15.68 -4.02 -12.67
C GLU A 53 14.84 -3.90 -11.41
N VAL A 54 15.46 -4.03 -10.24
CA VAL A 54 14.76 -3.84 -8.97
C VAL A 54 14.21 -2.42 -8.87
N LEU A 55 15.00 -1.43 -9.25
CA LEU A 55 14.53 -0.04 -9.20
C LEU A 55 13.35 0.20 -10.15
N SER A 56 13.37 -0.44 -11.31
CA SER A 56 12.26 -0.36 -12.24
C SER A 56 11.00 -0.99 -11.66
N LEU A 57 11.14 -2.18 -11.05
CA LEU A 57 10.03 -2.85 -10.40
C LEU A 57 9.50 -2.04 -9.21
N ASP A 58 10.38 -1.36 -8.49
CA ASP A 58 9.96 -0.50 -7.38
C ASP A 58 9.08 0.65 -7.84
N ARG A 59 9.35 1.19 -9.01
CA ARG A 59 8.48 2.25 -9.55
C ARG A 59 7.10 1.71 -9.86
N GLU A 60 7.00 0.48 -10.40
CA GLU A 60 5.71 -0.16 -10.61
C GLU A 60 5.00 -0.40 -9.28
N LEU A 61 5.72 -0.94 -8.31
CA LEU A 61 5.15 -1.23 -7.00
C LEU A 61 4.62 0.05 -6.36
N ALA A 62 5.37 1.13 -6.43
CA ALA A 62 4.95 2.42 -5.89
C ALA A 62 3.66 2.90 -6.54
N GLY A 63 3.49 2.62 -7.83
CA GLY A 63 2.26 2.95 -8.54
C GLY A 63 1.06 2.20 -7.99
N PHE A 64 1.20 0.90 -7.76
CA PHE A 64 0.12 0.09 -7.20
C PHE A 64 -0.24 0.53 -5.78
N ILE A 65 0.77 0.82 -4.97
CA ILE A 65 0.53 1.29 -3.60
C ILE A 65 -0.20 2.62 -3.63
N ARG A 66 0.21 3.54 -4.51
CA ARG A 66 -0.44 4.85 -4.62
C ARG A 66 -1.89 4.70 -5.03
N GLN A 67 -2.18 3.84 -5.98
CA GLN A 67 -3.55 3.58 -6.42
C GLN A 67 -4.40 3.04 -5.28
N ARG A 68 -3.82 2.14 -4.48
CA ARG A 68 -4.53 1.58 -3.34
C ARG A 68 -4.83 2.65 -2.30
N MET A 69 -3.86 3.52 -2.03
CA MET A 69 -4.05 4.61 -1.08
C MET A 69 -5.12 5.59 -1.55
N LEU A 70 -5.15 5.89 -2.84
CA LEU A 70 -6.18 6.76 -3.37
C LEU A 70 -7.57 6.15 -3.25
N ARG A 71 -7.68 4.85 -3.49
CA ARG A 71 -8.98 4.18 -3.32
C ARG A 71 -9.44 4.19 -1.88
N ILE A 72 -8.54 3.95 -0.95
CA ILE A 72 -8.87 3.99 0.48
C ILE A 72 -9.33 5.40 0.85
N ARG A 73 -8.63 6.42 0.35
CA ARG A 73 -9.00 7.80 0.60
C ARG A 73 -10.38 8.10 0.07
N ASP A 74 -10.68 7.68 -1.16
CA ASP A 74 -11.97 7.91 -1.76
C ASP A 74 -13.09 7.21 -0.98
N GLN A 75 -12.83 5.99 -0.53
CA GLN A 75 -13.79 5.26 0.29
C GLN A 75 -14.02 5.97 1.61
N SER A 76 -12.97 6.47 2.24
CA SER A 76 -13.09 7.21 3.48
C SER A 76 -13.90 8.49 3.30
N LEU A 77 -13.67 9.21 2.21
CA LEU A 77 -14.43 10.41 1.92
C LEU A 77 -15.89 10.10 1.67
N SER A 78 -16.17 9.02 0.95
CA SER A 78 -17.55 8.60 0.72
C SER A 78 -18.25 8.24 2.02
N LEU A 79 -17.55 7.55 2.91
CA LEU A 79 -18.11 7.22 4.22
C LEU A 79 -18.38 8.49 5.04
N GLN A 80 -17.45 9.43 5.00
CA GLN A 80 -17.65 10.69 5.71
C GLN A 80 -18.85 11.45 5.20
N ARG A 81 -19.03 11.50 3.89
CA ARG A 81 -20.20 12.16 3.29
C ARG A 81 -21.47 11.46 3.72
N GLY A 82 -21.47 10.14 3.72
CA GLY A 82 -22.64 9.37 4.16
C GLY A 82 -22.94 9.62 5.61
N GLN A 83 -21.94 9.64 6.47
CA GLN A 83 -22.12 9.90 7.87
C GLN A 83 -22.65 11.31 8.12
N THR A 84 -22.11 12.27 7.40
CA THR A 84 -22.56 13.66 7.53
C THR A 84 -24.01 13.79 7.10
N ALA A 85 -24.39 13.17 6.01
CA ALA A 85 -25.77 13.19 5.55
C ALA A 85 -26.69 12.54 6.57
N MET A 86 -26.29 11.43 7.15
CA MET A 86 -27.09 10.75 8.14
C MET A 86 -27.23 11.55 9.43
N ARG A 87 -26.18 12.21 9.83
CA ARG A 87 -26.24 13.07 11.00
C ARG A 87 -27.20 14.22 10.80
N GLY A 88 -27.11 14.85 9.65
CA GLY A 88 -28.02 15.95 9.35
C GLY A 88 -29.45 15.47 9.33
N TYR A 89 -29.68 14.32 8.73
CA TYR A 89 -31.01 13.76 8.68
C TYR A 89 -31.48 13.38 10.08
N GLY A 90 -30.62 12.77 10.85
CA GLY A 90 -30.95 12.40 12.20
C GLY A 90 -31.25 13.58 13.09
N SER A 91 -30.52 14.65 12.99
CA SER A 91 -30.77 15.85 13.74
C SER A 91 -32.11 16.41 13.41
N TYR A 92 -32.43 16.44 12.14
CA TYR A 92 -33.71 16.97 11.71
C TYR A 92 -34.85 16.14 12.26
N ARG A 93 -34.74 14.85 12.23
CA ARG A 93 -35.75 13.96 12.71
C ARG A 93 -35.89 14.04 14.21
N ARG A 94 -34.85 14.14 14.94
CA ARG A 94 -34.90 14.04 16.32
C ARG A 94 -35.13 15.32 16.93
N SER A 95 -35.12 16.30 16.33
CA SER A 95 -35.30 17.48 16.96
C SER A 95 -34.78 17.49 18.25
N GLY A 96 -33.86 17.43 18.59
CA GLY A 96 -33.39 17.54 19.84
C GLY A 96 -32.60 16.52 20.14
N GLY A 97 -32.37 15.89 19.56
CA GLY A 97 -31.73 14.97 19.85
C GLY A 97 -30.71 14.65 20.41
N ASN A 98 -30.26 14.07 20.66
CA ASN A 98 -29.36 13.82 21.28
C ASN A 98 -28.38 13.59 20.78
N ARG A 99 -27.85 13.56 20.75
CA ARG A 99 -26.85 13.58 20.43
C ARG A 99 -26.03 12.70 20.35
N LEU A 100 -26.01 11.87 20.65
CA LEU A 100 -25.11 11.01 20.66
C LEU A 100 -24.55 10.82 19.39
N ASP A 101 -25.12 11.02 18.46
CA ASP A 101 -24.58 10.88 17.26
C ASP A 101 -23.50 11.79 17.04
N THR A 102 -23.29 12.68 17.80
CA THR A 102 -22.25 13.55 17.58
C THR A 102 -20.95 12.89 17.63
N GLU A 103 -20.88 11.81 18.27
CA GLU A 103 -19.67 11.26 18.36
C GLU A 103 -19.28 10.62 17.18
N LEU A 104 -19.95 10.48 16.25
CA LEU A 104 -19.47 9.85 15.06
C LEU A 104 -18.55 10.69 14.25
#